data_41458ccd888fb1c108efd99c339bdf8e
#
_entry.id   41458ccd888fb1c108efd99c339bdf8e
#
_cell.length_a   1.000
_cell.length_b   1.000
_cell.length_c   1.000
_cell.angle_alpha   90.00
_cell.angle_beta   90.00
_cell.angle_gamma   90.00
#
_symmetry.space_group_name_H-M   'P 1'
#
loop_
_entity.id
_entity.type
_entity.pdbx_description
1 polymer ?
#
loop_
_entity_poly.entity_id
_entity_poly.type
_entity_poly.pdbx_seq_one_letter_code
_entity_poly.pdbx_strand_id
1 'polypeptide(L)'
;MSKEKKNTQNEKRKLSRQERKQIDTLIRQAKGDGKPHTAQDSIPFERMYKDGICRLANGRYSKCIEFEDINYQLAQPDDKTAIFEALCDMYNSFDASISVQLSLISRHANKDDFKNSITIAPQNDDFDSIRAEYTEMLRTQLERGNNGLIKTKFLTFTVEAKDIRSARARLARIETDTLNHFKVIGAAARVLDGKQRLEVLHGIFHPDGERFNFAWEWLPASGLSVKDFIAPSSFRFGDGRMFQMGGKFGVVSFLQIVAPELSDRMLADFMDAENGIIVNLHIQSIDHNEAIKTIKRKITDLDRMKIEEQKKAIRSGYDMDIIPSDLATYGGEAKNLLRDLQSRNERMFLLTLLVLNLADTKQKLDNEVFGAAAIAQKYNCILTRLDYRQEQGLMSSIPLGKTLSISSAA
;
A
#
# COMPACT_ATOMS: atom_id res chain seq x y z
N MET A 1 -49.91 24.17 -26.52
CA MET A 1 -48.65 24.44 -25.78
C MET A 1 -48.81 23.87 -24.38
N SER A 2 -48.41 22.65 -24.19
CA SER A 2 -48.51 21.94 -22.91
C SER A 2 -47.10 21.81 -22.31
N LYS A 3 -46.94 22.29 -21.07
CA LYS A 3 -45.69 22.26 -20.31
C LYS A 3 -45.57 20.89 -19.62
N GLU A 4 -44.69 20.03 -20.13
CA GLU A 4 -44.24 18.84 -19.39
C GLU A 4 -43.33 19.24 -18.22
N LYS A 5 -43.85 19.06 -17.02
CA LYS A 5 -43.09 19.13 -15.79
C LYS A 5 -42.33 17.82 -15.65
N LYS A 6 -41.00 17.84 -15.82
CA LYS A 6 -40.10 16.77 -15.39
C LYS A 6 -40.10 16.70 -13.85
N ASN A 7 -40.76 15.69 -13.33
CA ASN A 7 -40.76 15.35 -11.91
C ASN A 7 -39.57 14.43 -11.65
N THR A 8 -38.43 14.99 -11.22
CA THR A 8 -37.30 14.21 -10.74
C THR A 8 -37.53 13.97 -9.24
N GLN A 9 -38.26 12.93 -8.90
CA GLN A 9 -38.37 12.44 -7.55
C GLN A 9 -37.07 11.74 -7.18
N ASN A 10 -36.25 12.42 -6.39
CA ASN A 10 -35.15 11.84 -5.65
C ASN A 10 -35.79 11.01 -4.50
N GLU A 11 -36.12 9.75 -4.75
CA GLU A 11 -36.55 8.83 -3.71
C GLU A 11 -35.38 8.60 -2.76
N LYS A 12 -35.40 9.24 -1.60
CA LYS A 12 -34.50 8.96 -0.49
C LYS A 12 -34.71 7.51 -0.05
N ARG A 13 -33.85 6.62 -0.54
CA ARG A 13 -33.83 5.20 -0.15
C ARG A 13 -33.80 5.10 1.37
N LYS A 14 -34.84 4.57 1.97
CA LYS A 14 -34.90 4.34 3.42
C LYS A 14 -33.90 3.22 3.77
N LEU A 15 -32.92 3.57 4.59
CA LEU A 15 -31.92 2.64 5.09
C LEU A 15 -32.59 1.48 5.85
N SER A 16 -32.17 0.25 5.60
CA SER A 16 -32.60 -0.93 6.30
C SER A 16 -32.15 -0.90 7.78
N ARG A 17 -32.76 -1.73 8.62
CA ARG A 17 -32.40 -1.82 10.04
C ARG A 17 -30.96 -2.30 10.26
N GLN A 18 -30.44 -3.11 9.34
CA GLN A 18 -29.05 -3.56 9.37
C GLN A 18 -28.06 -2.46 8.96
N GLU A 19 -28.36 -1.71 7.89
CA GLU A 19 -27.57 -0.56 7.45
C GLU A 19 -27.51 0.53 8.55
N ARG A 20 -28.61 0.82 9.23
CA ARG A 20 -28.64 1.75 10.37
C ARG A 20 -27.74 1.29 11.51
N LYS A 21 -27.80 -0.01 11.89
CA LYS A 21 -26.92 -0.55 12.93
C LYS A 21 -25.44 -0.47 12.52
N GLN A 22 -25.12 -0.72 11.27
CA GLN A 22 -23.74 -0.59 10.77
C GLN A 22 -23.26 0.87 10.80
N ILE A 23 -24.12 1.83 10.40
CA ILE A 23 -23.82 3.25 10.48
C ILE A 23 -23.64 3.69 11.92
N ASP A 24 -24.53 3.28 12.85
CA ASP A 24 -24.40 3.59 14.27
C ASP A 24 -23.11 3.01 14.87
N THR A 25 -22.71 1.81 14.46
CA THR A 25 -21.44 1.20 14.88
C THR A 25 -20.25 1.98 14.34
N LEU A 26 -20.29 2.39 13.08
CA LEU A 26 -19.25 3.22 12.46
C LEU A 26 -19.16 4.60 13.12
N ILE A 27 -20.31 5.23 13.42
CA ILE A 27 -20.36 6.51 14.15
C ILE A 27 -19.79 6.38 15.57
N ARG A 28 -20.11 5.29 16.28
CA ARG A 28 -19.53 5.02 17.61
C ARG A 28 -18.02 4.79 17.55
N GLN A 29 -17.55 4.04 16.55
CA GLN A 29 -16.12 3.83 16.32
C GLN A 29 -15.41 5.13 15.92
N ALA A 30 -16.04 5.98 15.11
CA ALA A 30 -15.49 7.27 14.71
C ALA A 30 -15.51 8.31 15.86
N LYS A 31 -16.49 8.24 16.79
CA LYS A 31 -16.55 9.13 17.95
C LYS A 31 -15.59 8.74 19.07
N GLY A 32 -15.03 7.52 19.03
CA GLY A 32 -14.22 6.98 20.12
C GLY A 32 -14.99 6.81 21.42
N ASP A 33 -14.33 6.31 22.44
CA ASP A 33 -14.88 6.13 23.79
C ASP A 33 -14.84 7.42 24.64
N GLY A 34 -14.56 8.56 24.03
CA GLY A 34 -14.50 9.87 24.68
C GLY A 34 -13.27 10.11 25.54
N LYS A 35 -12.35 9.15 25.60
CA LYS A 35 -11.06 9.33 26.28
C LYS A 35 -10.07 10.03 25.34
N PRO A 36 -9.27 10.97 25.84
CA PRO A 36 -8.19 11.53 25.04
C PRO A 36 -7.17 10.44 24.72
N HIS A 37 -7.03 10.11 23.44
CA HIS A 37 -5.98 9.22 22.95
C HIS A 37 -4.71 10.02 22.72
N THR A 38 -3.58 9.47 23.14
CA THR A 38 -2.26 10.01 22.80
C THR A 38 -1.90 9.64 21.38
N ALA A 39 -0.94 10.36 20.78
CA ALA A 39 -0.43 10.00 19.45
C ALA A 39 0.14 8.58 19.44
N GLN A 40 0.77 8.14 20.53
CA GLN A 40 1.31 6.80 20.72
C GLN A 40 0.22 5.72 20.67
N ASP A 41 -0.97 6.00 21.22
CA ASP A 41 -2.08 5.03 21.22
C ASP A 41 -2.62 4.76 19.83
N SER A 42 -2.56 5.74 18.92
CA SER A 42 -2.98 5.59 17.52
C SER A 42 -2.05 4.68 16.72
N ILE A 43 -0.76 4.57 17.10
CA ILE A 43 0.22 3.76 16.37
C ILE A 43 -0.07 2.27 16.60
N PRO A 44 -0.36 1.46 15.54
CA PRO A 44 -1.04 0.18 15.67
C PRO A 44 -0.12 -1.02 15.90
N PHE A 45 0.86 -0.93 16.80
CA PHE A 45 1.61 -2.10 17.23
C PHE A 45 1.72 -2.15 18.76
N GLU A 46 1.86 -3.36 19.31
CA GLU A 46 1.99 -3.57 20.74
C GLU A 46 3.46 -3.51 21.19
N ARG A 47 4.36 -4.11 20.38
CA ARG A 47 5.77 -4.19 20.73
C ARG A 47 6.67 -4.32 19.50
N MET A 48 7.80 -3.61 19.50
CA MET A 48 8.91 -3.81 18.59
C MET A 48 10.04 -4.55 19.31
N TYR A 49 10.56 -5.62 18.69
CA TYR A 49 11.69 -6.39 19.21
C TYR A 49 12.98 -5.97 18.53
N LYS A 50 14.14 -6.20 19.20
CA LYS A 50 15.48 -5.85 18.68
C LYS A 50 15.78 -6.54 17.33
N ASP A 51 15.28 -7.77 17.13
CA ASP A 51 15.46 -8.57 15.91
C ASP A 51 14.52 -8.17 14.75
N GLY A 52 13.87 -7.02 14.86
CA GLY A 52 12.98 -6.50 13.81
C GLY A 52 11.59 -7.11 13.79
N ILE A 53 11.27 -8.06 14.66
CA ILE A 53 9.89 -8.55 14.77
C ILE A 53 9.02 -7.47 15.42
N CYS A 54 7.88 -7.19 14.81
CA CYS A 54 6.87 -6.29 15.35
C CYS A 54 5.62 -7.09 15.74
N ARG A 55 5.20 -6.99 17.00
CA ARG A 55 3.94 -7.55 17.47
C ARG A 55 2.81 -6.56 17.23
N LEU A 56 1.84 -6.98 16.46
CA LEU A 56 0.58 -6.28 16.20
C LEU A 56 -0.53 -6.83 17.12
N ALA A 57 -1.68 -6.19 17.10
CA ALA A 57 -2.86 -6.71 17.78
C ALA A 57 -3.30 -8.08 17.24
N ASN A 58 -4.09 -8.80 18.05
CA ASN A 58 -4.70 -10.09 17.67
C ASN A 58 -3.69 -11.21 17.34
N GLY A 59 -2.55 -11.26 18.03
CA GLY A 59 -1.57 -12.34 17.86
C GLY A 59 -0.85 -12.34 16.50
N ARG A 60 -0.83 -11.21 15.80
CA ARG A 60 -0.11 -11.05 14.54
C ARG A 60 1.30 -10.51 14.79
N TYR A 61 2.22 -10.99 13.98
CA TYR A 61 3.63 -10.61 14.03
C TYR A 61 4.13 -10.34 12.62
N SER A 62 4.89 -9.26 12.45
CA SER A 62 5.45 -8.89 11.15
C SER A 62 6.96 -8.70 11.18
N LYS A 63 7.58 -8.91 10.01
CA LYS A 63 8.96 -8.56 9.71
C LYS A 63 9.03 -7.75 8.42
N CYS A 64 10.10 -6.98 8.25
CA CYS A 64 10.24 -6.05 7.14
C CYS A 64 11.61 -6.24 6.48
N ILE A 65 11.60 -6.29 5.15
CA ILE A 65 12.78 -6.33 4.29
C ILE A 65 12.79 -5.04 3.47
N GLU A 66 13.92 -4.36 3.44
CA GLU A 66 14.21 -3.28 2.50
C GLU A 66 14.89 -3.87 1.27
N PHE A 67 14.52 -3.42 0.08
CA PHE A 67 15.12 -3.89 -1.16
C PHE A 67 15.33 -2.75 -2.15
N GLU A 68 16.27 -2.97 -3.07
CA GLU A 68 16.67 -2.01 -4.09
C GLU A 68 16.09 -2.37 -5.46
N ASP A 69 16.13 -1.42 -6.39
CA ASP A 69 15.76 -1.66 -7.77
C ASP A 69 16.81 -2.50 -8.51
N ILE A 70 16.33 -3.18 -9.53
CA ILE A 70 17.18 -3.78 -10.56
C ILE A 70 17.10 -2.95 -11.84
N ASN A 71 18.12 -3.02 -12.67
CA ASN A 71 18.15 -2.30 -13.93
C ASN A 71 17.33 -3.03 -15.02
N TYR A 72 16.03 -3.22 -14.74
CA TYR A 72 15.09 -3.95 -15.60
C TYR A 72 14.96 -3.35 -17.00
N GLN A 73 15.05 -2.03 -17.14
CA GLN A 73 14.88 -1.36 -18.44
C GLN A 73 15.98 -1.71 -19.43
N LEU A 74 17.22 -1.90 -18.97
CA LEU A 74 18.37 -2.25 -19.79
C LEU A 74 18.56 -3.76 -19.98
N ALA A 75 17.76 -4.59 -19.31
CA ALA A 75 17.83 -6.04 -19.44
C ALA A 75 17.39 -6.50 -20.84
N GLN A 76 17.98 -7.60 -21.32
CA GLN A 76 17.57 -8.26 -22.56
C GLN A 76 16.13 -8.81 -22.42
N PRO A 77 15.38 -9.00 -23.54
CA PRO A 77 14.01 -9.52 -23.48
C PRO A 77 13.87 -10.84 -22.71
N ASP A 78 14.79 -11.77 -22.89
CA ASP A 78 14.79 -13.06 -22.20
C ASP A 78 15.04 -12.91 -20.70
N ASP A 79 15.95 -12.00 -20.30
CA ASP A 79 16.21 -11.67 -18.90
C ASP A 79 15.00 -10.99 -18.25
N LYS A 80 14.29 -10.13 -18.98
CA LYS A 80 13.03 -9.52 -18.48
C LYS A 80 11.97 -10.56 -18.17
N THR A 81 11.83 -11.56 -19.05
CA THR A 81 10.90 -12.66 -18.84
C THR A 81 11.29 -13.47 -17.62
N ALA A 82 12.57 -13.83 -17.47
CA ALA A 82 13.08 -14.57 -16.33
C ALA A 82 12.90 -13.82 -15.00
N ILE A 83 13.16 -12.51 -15.00
CA ILE A 83 12.94 -11.64 -13.83
C ILE A 83 11.46 -11.61 -13.45
N PHE A 84 10.56 -11.48 -14.44
CA PHE A 84 9.13 -11.47 -14.20
C PHE A 84 8.63 -12.82 -13.66
N GLU A 85 9.07 -13.94 -14.21
CA GLU A 85 8.75 -15.28 -13.72
C GLU A 85 9.24 -15.48 -12.29
N ALA A 86 10.47 -15.07 -11.96
CA ALA A 86 11.01 -15.12 -10.61
C ALA A 86 10.22 -14.26 -9.62
N LEU A 87 9.71 -13.10 -10.05
CA LEU A 87 8.83 -12.25 -9.25
C LEU A 87 7.47 -12.92 -8.99
N CYS A 88 6.89 -13.56 -10.02
CA CYS A 88 5.66 -14.34 -9.90
C CYS A 88 5.84 -15.51 -8.92
N ASP A 89 6.95 -16.24 -9.01
CA ASP A 89 7.28 -17.33 -8.10
C ASP A 89 7.42 -16.85 -6.65
N MET A 90 8.01 -15.68 -6.44
CA MET A 90 8.10 -15.08 -5.11
C MET A 90 6.70 -14.82 -4.53
N TYR A 91 5.79 -14.20 -5.27
CA TYR A 91 4.44 -13.95 -4.78
C TYR A 91 3.65 -15.25 -4.61
N ASN A 92 3.79 -16.21 -5.51
CA ASN A 92 3.15 -17.52 -5.42
C ASN A 92 3.67 -18.37 -4.24
N SER A 93 4.84 -18.06 -3.67
CA SER A 93 5.35 -18.72 -2.47
C SER A 93 4.57 -18.34 -1.20
N PHE A 94 3.90 -17.17 -1.18
CA PHE A 94 3.12 -16.73 -0.04
C PHE A 94 1.75 -17.42 0.00
N ASP A 95 1.54 -18.28 0.99
CA ASP A 95 0.25 -18.94 1.21
C ASP A 95 -0.78 -17.99 1.86
N ALA A 96 -2.04 -18.45 1.95
CA ALA A 96 -3.14 -17.67 2.49
C ALA A 96 -2.98 -17.25 3.97
N SER A 97 -2.03 -17.85 4.69
CA SER A 97 -1.72 -17.53 6.09
C SER A 97 -0.68 -16.42 6.25
N ILE A 98 -0.15 -15.91 5.13
CA ILE A 98 0.84 -14.85 5.07
C ILE A 98 0.20 -13.64 4.41
N SER A 99 0.14 -12.52 5.13
CA SER A 99 -0.23 -11.22 4.54
C SER A 99 1.02 -10.45 4.17
N VAL A 100 1.05 -9.88 2.98
CA VAL A 100 2.20 -9.12 2.48
C VAL A 100 1.79 -7.67 2.26
N GLN A 101 2.66 -6.76 2.63
CA GLN A 101 2.54 -5.33 2.33
C GLN A 101 3.79 -4.88 1.60
N LEU A 102 3.63 -4.42 0.36
CA LEU A 102 4.66 -3.71 -0.39
C LEU A 102 4.48 -2.21 -0.15
N SER A 103 5.49 -1.56 0.40
CA SER A 103 5.48 -0.12 0.67
C SER A 103 6.54 0.57 -0.17
N LEU A 104 6.11 1.50 -0.99
CA LEU A 104 6.95 2.35 -1.82
C LEU A 104 6.88 3.76 -1.24
N ILE A 105 8.02 4.28 -0.77
CA ILE A 105 8.10 5.57 -0.08
C ILE A 105 9.00 6.49 -0.88
N SER A 106 8.43 7.57 -1.39
CA SER A 106 9.16 8.69 -1.96
C SER A 106 9.04 9.88 -1.00
N ARG A 107 10.15 10.39 -0.51
CA ARG A 107 10.16 11.51 0.44
C ARG A 107 11.35 12.43 0.19
N HIS A 108 11.22 13.70 0.55
CA HIS A 108 12.36 14.60 0.51
C HIS A 108 13.46 14.13 1.46
N ALA A 109 14.69 14.11 0.94
CA ALA A 109 15.86 13.83 1.76
C ALA A 109 16.03 14.92 2.83
N ASN A 110 16.43 14.51 4.04
CA ASN A 110 17.01 15.47 4.96
C ASN A 110 18.25 16.07 4.30
N LYS A 111 18.31 17.41 4.19
CA LYS A 111 19.41 18.10 3.51
C LYS A 111 20.77 17.74 4.07
N ASP A 112 20.86 17.45 5.36
CA ASP A 112 22.13 17.13 6.01
C ASP A 112 22.53 15.65 5.80
N ASP A 113 21.59 14.72 5.87
CA ASP A 113 21.84 13.30 5.58
C ASP A 113 22.17 13.08 4.10
N PHE A 114 21.49 13.84 3.23
CA PHE A 114 21.75 13.84 1.80
C PHE A 114 23.17 14.41 1.49
N LYS A 115 23.55 15.52 2.10
CA LYS A 115 24.92 16.06 1.95
C LYS A 115 25.97 15.08 2.43
N ASN A 116 25.73 14.41 3.55
CA ASN A 116 26.67 13.46 4.13
C ASN A 116 26.81 12.17 3.29
N SER A 117 25.73 11.69 2.67
CA SER A 117 25.75 10.46 1.84
C SER A 117 26.53 10.63 0.52
N ILE A 118 26.68 11.86 0.04
CA ILE A 118 27.34 12.19 -1.22
C ILE A 118 28.79 12.69 -0.99
N THR A 119 29.08 13.16 0.23
CA THR A 119 30.38 13.75 0.54
C THR A 119 31.46 12.68 0.59
N ILE A 120 32.40 12.71 -0.35
CA ILE A 120 33.59 11.86 -0.31
C ILE A 120 34.54 12.45 0.72
N ALA A 121 34.82 11.70 1.77
CA ALA A 121 35.69 12.15 2.84
C ALA A 121 37.11 12.43 2.32
N PRO A 122 37.77 13.55 2.73
CA PRO A 122 39.14 13.81 2.38
C PRO A 122 40.07 12.75 2.98
N GLN A 123 41.07 12.33 2.22
CA GLN A 123 42.07 11.35 2.63
C GLN A 123 43.43 11.98 2.98
N ASN A 124 43.53 13.32 2.94
CA ASN A 124 44.73 14.11 3.14
C ASN A 124 45.85 13.78 2.13
N ASP A 125 45.48 13.60 0.86
CA ASP A 125 46.36 13.39 -0.27
C ASP A 125 46.16 14.47 -1.36
N ASP A 126 46.97 14.42 -2.42
CA ASP A 126 46.92 15.39 -3.53
C ASP A 126 45.62 15.35 -4.34
N PHE A 127 44.74 14.38 -4.12
CA PHE A 127 43.47 14.22 -4.82
C PHE A 127 42.27 14.78 -4.07
N ASP A 128 42.44 15.39 -2.91
CA ASP A 128 41.31 15.91 -2.11
C ASP A 128 40.58 17.04 -2.83
N SER A 129 41.25 17.85 -3.66
CA SER A 129 40.61 18.84 -4.51
C SER A 129 39.67 18.22 -5.55
N ILE A 130 40.09 17.11 -6.13
CA ILE A 130 39.27 16.33 -7.12
C ILE A 130 38.08 15.67 -6.43
N ARG A 131 38.26 15.13 -5.22
CA ARG A 131 37.14 14.58 -4.43
C ARG A 131 36.11 15.63 -4.07
N ALA A 132 36.56 16.84 -3.73
CA ALA A 132 35.66 17.96 -3.45
C ALA A 132 34.87 18.40 -4.69
N GLU A 133 35.55 18.54 -5.83
CA GLU A 133 34.92 18.89 -7.11
C GLU A 133 33.94 17.82 -7.57
N TYR A 134 34.30 16.54 -7.45
CA TYR A 134 33.40 15.42 -7.78
C TYR A 134 32.18 15.35 -6.84
N THR A 135 32.38 15.62 -5.56
CA THR A 135 31.28 15.74 -4.59
C THR A 135 30.32 16.86 -4.97
N GLU A 136 30.81 18.01 -5.40
CA GLU A 136 29.96 19.14 -5.81
C GLU A 136 29.24 18.86 -7.13
N MET A 137 29.90 18.18 -8.07
CA MET A 137 29.27 17.72 -9.30
C MET A 137 28.14 16.72 -9.01
N LEU A 138 28.36 15.74 -8.15
CA LEU A 138 27.31 14.77 -7.71
C LEU A 138 26.15 15.48 -7.04
N ARG A 139 26.42 16.46 -6.17
CA ARG A 139 25.41 17.29 -5.51
C ARG A 139 24.54 18.03 -6.53
N THR A 140 25.16 18.68 -7.51
CA THR A 140 24.47 19.41 -8.58
C THR A 140 23.64 18.49 -9.47
N GLN A 141 24.15 17.31 -9.80
CA GLN A 141 23.41 16.32 -10.61
C GLN A 141 22.19 15.76 -9.87
N LEU A 142 22.34 15.46 -8.58
CA LEU A 142 21.24 14.93 -7.78
C LEU A 142 20.15 15.98 -7.50
N GLU A 143 20.56 17.25 -7.29
CA GLU A 143 19.60 18.36 -7.17
C GLU A 143 18.79 18.57 -8.46
N ARG A 144 19.40 18.33 -9.63
CA ARG A 144 18.73 18.45 -10.94
C ARG A 144 17.92 17.20 -11.33
N GLY A 145 18.37 16.02 -10.91
CA GLY A 145 17.82 14.75 -11.40
C GLY A 145 16.66 14.18 -10.61
N ASN A 146 16.63 14.38 -9.28
CA ASN A 146 15.68 13.69 -8.39
C ASN A 146 14.83 14.62 -7.52
N ASN A 147 14.80 15.92 -7.78
CA ASN A 147 14.11 16.92 -6.92
C ASN A 147 14.41 16.76 -5.41
N GLY A 148 15.55 16.12 -5.06
CA GLY A 148 15.90 15.82 -3.66
C GLY A 148 15.04 14.71 -3.02
N LEU A 149 14.40 13.86 -3.81
CA LEU A 149 13.58 12.74 -3.32
C LEU A 149 14.41 11.46 -3.16
N ILE A 150 14.29 10.83 -2.00
CA ILE A 150 14.79 9.48 -1.75
C ILE A 150 13.62 8.51 -1.90
N LYS A 151 13.83 7.47 -2.71
CA LYS A 151 12.88 6.38 -2.94
C LYS A 151 13.35 5.15 -2.19
N THR A 152 12.53 4.65 -1.27
CA THR A 152 12.79 3.43 -0.52
C THR A 152 11.65 2.44 -0.68
N LYS A 153 11.97 1.15 -0.67
CA LYS A 153 11.03 0.06 -0.92
C LYS A 153 11.12 -0.98 0.18
N PHE A 154 9.97 -1.35 0.70
CA PHE A 154 9.86 -2.29 1.81
C PHE A 154 8.87 -3.39 1.49
N LEU A 155 9.24 -4.62 1.79
CA LEU A 155 8.35 -5.77 1.81
C LEU A 155 8.14 -6.19 3.25
N THR A 156 6.92 -6.03 3.76
CA THR A 156 6.54 -6.45 5.11
C THR A 156 5.63 -7.65 5.02
N PHE A 157 6.00 -8.75 5.65
CA PHE A 157 5.18 -9.95 5.75
C PHE A 157 4.71 -10.17 7.18
N THR A 158 3.48 -10.63 7.31
CA THR A 158 2.77 -10.79 8.59
C THR A 158 2.19 -12.19 8.70
N VAL A 159 2.35 -12.79 9.87
CA VAL A 159 1.79 -14.09 10.22
C VAL A 159 1.02 -14.03 11.52
N GLU A 160 0.05 -14.93 11.68
CA GLU A 160 -0.62 -15.17 12.96
C GLU A 160 0.11 -16.26 13.73
N ALA A 161 0.34 -16.03 15.03
CA ALA A 161 0.99 -17.00 15.89
C ALA A 161 0.51 -16.84 17.34
N LYS A 162 0.53 -17.95 18.10
CA LYS A 162 0.10 -17.98 19.51
C LYS A 162 1.08 -17.20 20.40
N ASP A 163 2.36 -17.23 20.09
CA ASP A 163 3.43 -16.63 20.88
C ASP A 163 4.60 -16.17 19.98
N ILE A 164 5.52 -15.40 20.57
CA ILE A 164 6.70 -14.87 19.88
C ILE A 164 7.67 -15.98 19.43
N ARG A 165 7.74 -17.11 20.12
CA ARG A 165 8.67 -18.19 19.76
C ARG A 165 8.23 -18.85 18.46
N SER A 166 6.95 -19.20 18.34
CA SER A 166 6.36 -19.75 17.12
C SER A 166 6.37 -18.75 15.97
N ALA A 167 6.09 -17.46 16.27
CA ALA A 167 6.19 -16.39 15.29
C ALA A 167 7.59 -16.27 14.72
N ARG A 168 8.63 -16.26 15.59
CA ARG A 168 10.04 -16.11 15.19
C ARG A 168 10.48 -17.23 14.25
N ALA A 169 10.18 -18.49 14.57
CA ALA A 169 10.53 -19.61 13.71
C ALA A 169 9.89 -19.51 12.32
N ARG A 170 8.61 -19.13 12.26
CA ARG A 170 7.88 -18.99 11.03
C ARG A 170 8.36 -17.81 10.20
N LEU A 171 8.55 -16.64 10.83
CA LEU A 171 9.03 -15.43 10.17
C LEU A 171 10.47 -15.60 9.64
N ALA A 172 11.34 -16.32 10.37
CA ALA A 172 12.70 -16.60 9.91
C ALA A 172 12.73 -17.46 8.65
N ARG A 173 11.81 -18.44 8.51
CA ARG A 173 11.69 -19.22 7.29
C ARG A 173 11.25 -18.35 6.12
N ILE A 174 10.17 -17.58 6.27
CA ILE A 174 9.66 -16.67 5.23
C ILE A 174 10.74 -15.66 4.82
N GLU A 175 11.48 -15.13 5.78
CA GLU A 175 12.60 -14.21 5.55
C GLU A 175 13.66 -14.85 4.64
N THR A 176 14.13 -16.06 4.99
CA THR A 176 15.13 -16.77 4.20
C THR A 176 14.65 -17.05 2.79
N ASP A 177 13.42 -17.54 2.64
CA ASP A 177 12.82 -17.83 1.34
C ASP A 177 12.69 -16.54 0.49
N THR A 178 12.21 -15.45 1.10
CA THR A 178 12.06 -14.16 0.43
C THR A 178 13.40 -13.57 -0.01
N LEU A 179 14.44 -13.63 0.84
CA LEU A 179 15.79 -13.16 0.48
C LEU A 179 16.38 -13.97 -0.68
N ASN A 180 16.13 -15.30 -0.72
CA ASN A 180 16.54 -16.14 -1.83
C ASN A 180 15.83 -15.73 -3.13
N HIS A 181 14.54 -15.43 -3.10
CA HIS A 181 13.82 -14.91 -4.26
C HIS A 181 14.41 -13.57 -4.75
N PHE A 182 14.67 -12.61 -3.85
CA PHE A 182 15.32 -11.36 -4.23
C PHE A 182 16.69 -11.59 -4.87
N LYS A 183 17.48 -12.55 -4.34
CA LYS A 183 18.76 -12.92 -4.93
C LYS A 183 18.61 -13.48 -6.35
N VAL A 184 17.60 -14.31 -6.62
CA VAL A 184 17.29 -14.86 -7.95
C VAL A 184 16.87 -13.73 -8.91
N ILE A 185 16.05 -12.79 -8.44
CA ILE A 185 15.64 -11.59 -9.19
C ILE A 185 16.84 -10.67 -9.50
N GLY A 186 17.92 -10.76 -8.71
CA GLY A 186 19.09 -9.90 -8.82
C GLY A 186 18.97 -8.59 -8.04
N ALA A 187 17.96 -8.45 -7.16
CA ALA A 187 17.76 -7.29 -6.33
C ALA A 187 18.53 -7.41 -5.00
N ALA A 188 19.24 -6.37 -4.59
CA ALA A 188 19.81 -6.28 -3.25
C ALA A 188 18.67 -6.13 -2.23
N ALA A 189 18.71 -6.93 -1.17
CA ALA A 189 17.70 -6.92 -0.12
C ALA A 189 18.32 -7.16 1.24
N ARG A 190 17.82 -6.46 2.27
CA ARG A 190 18.26 -6.58 3.65
C ARG A 190 17.09 -6.61 4.62
N VAL A 191 17.22 -7.42 5.65
CA VAL A 191 16.24 -7.46 6.75
C VAL A 191 16.47 -6.27 7.66
N LEU A 192 15.40 -5.57 8.03
CA LEU A 192 15.47 -4.49 8.99
C LEU A 192 15.40 -5.02 10.41
N ASP A 193 16.32 -4.57 11.25
CA ASP A 193 16.25 -4.75 12.69
C ASP A 193 15.21 -3.82 13.34
N GLY A 194 15.00 -3.94 14.64
CA GLY A 194 13.99 -3.15 15.34
C GLY A 194 14.27 -1.64 15.33
N LYS A 195 15.55 -1.24 15.42
CA LYS A 195 15.94 0.18 15.38
C LYS A 195 15.71 0.76 13.98
N GLN A 196 16.13 0.03 12.95
CA GLN A 196 15.93 0.44 11.55
C GLN A 196 14.43 0.57 11.19
N ARG A 197 13.60 -0.38 11.66
CA ARG A 197 12.15 -0.26 11.50
C ARG A 197 11.56 0.97 12.20
N LEU A 198 12.01 1.28 13.42
CA LEU A 198 11.60 2.49 14.13
C LEU A 198 12.05 3.75 13.42
N GLU A 199 13.25 3.76 12.82
CA GLU A 199 13.76 4.87 12.01
C GLU A 199 12.91 5.12 10.76
N VAL A 200 12.49 4.06 10.05
CA VAL A 200 11.55 4.17 8.92
C VAL A 200 10.23 4.77 9.36
N LEU A 201 9.66 4.29 10.48
CA LEU A 201 8.41 4.82 11.03
C LEU A 201 8.55 6.28 11.46
N HIS A 202 9.65 6.63 12.13
CA HIS A 202 9.96 8.00 12.51
C HIS A 202 10.00 8.92 11.28
N GLY A 203 10.70 8.49 10.22
CA GLY A 203 10.79 9.27 8.99
C GLY A 203 9.44 9.47 8.26
N ILE A 204 8.46 8.59 8.45
CA ILE A 204 7.09 8.77 7.95
C ILE A 204 6.32 9.76 8.81
N PHE A 205 6.45 9.68 10.14
CA PHE A 205 5.74 10.55 11.08
C PHE A 205 6.37 11.94 11.23
N HIS A 206 7.65 12.10 10.85
CA HIS A 206 8.40 13.35 10.87
C HIS A 206 8.95 13.68 9.47
N PRO A 207 8.06 14.00 8.50
CA PRO A 207 8.45 14.19 7.10
C PRO A 207 9.35 15.41 6.86
N ASP A 208 9.47 16.31 7.83
CA ASP A 208 10.38 17.46 7.80
C ASP A 208 11.86 17.09 8.03
N GLY A 209 12.15 15.78 8.24
CA GLY A 209 13.50 15.26 8.35
C GLY A 209 14.11 15.44 9.75
N GLU A 210 13.32 15.41 10.80
CA GLU A 210 13.85 15.35 12.15
C GLU A 210 14.76 14.13 12.33
N ARG A 211 15.88 14.32 13.02
CA ARG A 211 16.87 13.27 13.24
C ARG A 211 16.33 12.24 14.22
N PHE A 212 16.29 10.96 13.80
CA PHE A 212 15.94 9.86 14.68
C PHE A 212 17.05 9.59 15.69
N ASN A 213 16.75 9.78 16.96
CA ASN A 213 17.70 9.52 18.06
C ASN A 213 17.08 8.51 19.02
N PHE A 214 17.58 7.26 18.99
CA PHE A 214 17.06 6.16 19.80
C PHE A 214 18.14 5.15 20.12
N ALA A 215 18.16 4.70 21.40
CA ALA A 215 18.94 3.55 21.85
C ALA A 215 18.08 2.67 22.78
N TRP A 216 18.20 1.36 22.63
CA TRP A 216 17.44 0.38 23.43
C TRP A 216 17.70 0.50 24.93
N GLU A 217 18.88 0.94 25.28
CA GLU A 217 19.37 1.10 26.66
C GLU A 217 18.62 2.22 27.41
N TRP A 218 18.01 3.14 26.68
CA TRP A 218 17.27 4.25 27.29
C TRP A 218 15.89 3.84 27.84
N LEU A 219 15.27 2.80 27.28
CA LEU A 219 13.92 2.39 27.65
C LEU A 219 13.77 2.00 29.12
N PRO A 220 14.65 1.15 29.72
CA PRO A 220 14.51 0.76 31.13
C PRO A 220 14.72 1.91 32.10
N ALA A 221 15.56 2.88 31.75
CA ALA A 221 15.92 4.00 32.62
C ALA A 221 14.89 5.15 32.56
N SER A 222 14.28 5.38 31.37
CA SER A 222 13.37 6.49 31.15
C SER A 222 11.90 6.18 31.46
N GLY A 223 11.53 4.89 31.48
CA GLY A 223 10.13 4.48 31.57
C GLY A 223 9.31 4.77 30.29
N LEU A 224 9.97 5.23 29.22
CA LEU A 224 9.36 5.52 27.93
C LEU A 224 9.16 4.24 27.13
N SER A 225 8.23 4.26 26.21
CA SER A 225 8.01 3.21 25.22
C SER A 225 8.73 3.56 23.90
N VAL A 226 8.94 2.57 23.03
CA VAL A 226 9.51 2.82 21.70
C VAL A 226 8.63 3.78 20.87
N LYS A 227 7.34 3.85 21.17
CA LYS A 227 6.41 4.75 20.46
C LYS A 227 6.66 6.22 20.77
N ASP A 228 7.20 6.54 21.96
CA ASP A 228 7.53 7.92 22.34
C ASP A 228 8.64 8.53 21.49
N PHE A 229 9.48 7.68 20.89
CA PHE A 229 10.59 8.11 20.03
C PHE A 229 10.18 8.25 18.55
N ILE A 230 9.01 7.76 18.15
CA ILE A 230 8.56 7.79 16.76
C ILE A 230 7.25 8.57 16.55
N ALA A 231 6.47 8.78 17.62
CA ALA A 231 5.17 9.43 17.51
C ALA A 231 5.34 10.91 17.14
N PRO A 232 4.51 11.44 16.23
CA PRO A 232 4.48 12.87 15.96
C PRO A 232 3.90 13.62 17.16
N SER A 233 4.07 14.93 17.17
CA SER A 233 3.55 15.79 18.27
C SER A 233 2.04 15.68 18.45
N SER A 234 1.30 15.41 17.38
CA SER A 234 -0.16 15.23 17.43
C SER A 234 -0.70 14.53 16.18
N PHE A 235 -1.81 13.81 16.35
CA PHE A 235 -2.72 13.44 15.28
C PHE A 235 -4.06 14.13 15.44
N ARG A 236 -4.66 14.59 14.34
CA ARG A 236 -6.01 15.16 14.32
C ARG A 236 -6.80 14.57 13.15
N PHE A 237 -7.83 13.79 13.46
CA PHE A 237 -8.72 13.13 12.50
C PHE A 237 -10.14 13.71 12.49
N GLY A 238 -10.31 14.95 12.96
CA GLY A 238 -11.64 15.59 13.11
C GLY A 238 -12.32 15.98 11.79
N ASP A 239 -11.55 16.16 10.72
CA ASP A 239 -12.06 16.37 9.37
C ASP A 239 -12.19 15.01 8.70
N GLY A 240 -13.40 14.57 8.36
CA GLY A 240 -13.63 13.25 7.77
C GLY A 240 -12.90 13.00 6.44
N ARG A 241 -12.41 14.04 5.77
CA ARG A 241 -11.80 13.97 4.43
C ARG A 241 -10.27 14.08 4.43
N MET A 242 -9.68 14.53 5.52
CA MET A 242 -8.24 14.68 5.70
C MET A 242 -7.87 14.50 7.16
N PHE A 243 -6.59 14.35 7.42
CA PHE A 243 -6.02 14.36 8.76
C PHE A 243 -4.89 15.39 8.87
N GLN A 244 -4.49 15.68 10.10
CA GLN A 244 -3.31 16.47 10.40
C GLN A 244 -2.37 15.66 11.28
N MET A 245 -1.10 15.67 10.95
CA MET A 245 -0.01 14.98 11.64
C MET A 245 1.10 15.98 11.93
N GLY A 246 1.24 16.39 13.18
CA GLY A 246 2.12 17.52 13.54
C GLY A 246 1.72 18.77 12.74
N GLY A 247 2.68 19.34 12.00
CA GLY A 247 2.47 20.51 11.12
C GLY A 247 1.94 20.18 9.72
N LYS A 248 1.83 18.90 9.34
CA LYS A 248 1.43 18.49 7.99
C LYS A 248 -0.04 18.12 7.89
N PHE A 249 -0.62 18.39 6.73
CA PHE A 249 -1.92 17.88 6.33
C PHE A 249 -1.73 16.62 5.51
N GLY A 250 -2.63 15.64 5.65
CA GLY A 250 -2.54 14.36 4.95
C GLY A 250 -3.88 13.84 4.47
N VAL A 251 -3.84 13.09 3.37
CA VAL A 251 -4.97 12.36 2.80
C VAL A 251 -4.51 10.98 2.41
N VAL A 252 -5.28 9.98 2.79
CA VAL A 252 -5.17 8.63 2.25
C VAL A 252 -6.30 8.38 1.28
N SER A 253 -5.93 7.89 0.10
CA SER A 253 -6.84 7.48 -0.95
C SER A 253 -6.62 6.00 -1.27
N PHE A 254 -7.67 5.33 -1.77
CA PHE A 254 -7.53 3.96 -2.29
C PHE A 254 -7.76 3.95 -3.81
N LEU A 255 -7.06 3.03 -4.48
CA LEU A 255 -7.15 2.87 -5.91
C LEU A 255 -8.20 1.80 -6.25
N GLN A 256 -9.16 2.18 -7.09
CA GLN A 256 -10.07 1.26 -7.75
C GLN A 256 -9.54 0.95 -9.15
N ILE A 257 -9.29 -0.32 -9.41
CA ILE A 257 -8.84 -0.81 -10.71
C ILE A 257 -10.10 -1.05 -11.55
N VAL A 258 -10.24 -0.28 -12.64
CA VAL A 258 -11.31 -0.44 -13.63
C VAL A 258 -10.76 -1.05 -14.92
N ALA A 259 -9.46 -0.87 -15.16
CA ALA A 259 -8.76 -1.46 -16.29
C ALA A 259 -8.73 -2.99 -16.21
N PRO A 260 -8.88 -3.70 -17.34
CA PRO A 260 -8.73 -5.16 -17.38
C PRO A 260 -7.28 -5.60 -17.10
N GLU A 261 -6.31 -4.76 -17.41
CA GLU A 261 -4.89 -4.98 -17.22
C GLU A 261 -4.23 -3.74 -16.61
N LEU A 262 -3.25 -3.94 -15.74
CA LEU A 262 -2.46 -2.87 -15.16
C LEU A 262 -1.03 -2.91 -15.71
N SER A 263 -0.51 -1.74 -16.05
CA SER A 263 0.90 -1.55 -16.37
C SER A 263 1.71 -1.33 -15.10
N ASP A 264 2.89 -1.93 -15.00
CA ASP A 264 3.92 -1.70 -13.98
C ASP A 264 4.37 -0.22 -13.93
N ARG A 265 4.28 0.50 -15.06
CA ARG A 265 4.61 1.92 -15.16
C ARG A 265 3.77 2.81 -14.23
N MET A 266 2.57 2.38 -13.86
CA MET A 266 1.72 3.15 -12.94
C MET A 266 2.40 3.39 -11.59
N LEU A 267 3.06 2.37 -11.03
CA LEU A 267 3.80 2.50 -9.76
C LEU A 267 5.02 3.42 -9.93
N ALA A 268 5.71 3.32 -11.07
CA ALA A 268 6.83 4.22 -11.39
C ALA A 268 6.35 5.68 -11.48
N ASP A 269 5.26 5.95 -12.20
CA ASP A 269 4.70 7.31 -12.33
C ASP A 269 4.29 7.89 -10.96
N PHE A 270 3.73 7.07 -10.05
CA PHE A 270 3.48 7.51 -8.68
C PHE A 270 4.76 7.86 -7.93
N MET A 271 5.81 7.04 -8.07
CA MET A 271 7.09 7.28 -7.40
C MET A 271 7.89 8.45 -8.00
N ASP A 272 7.57 8.85 -9.23
CA ASP A 272 8.15 10.01 -9.92
C ASP A 272 7.39 11.32 -9.66
N ALA A 273 6.33 11.29 -8.84
CA ALA A 273 5.62 12.50 -8.44
C ALA A 273 6.57 13.52 -7.80
N GLU A 274 6.44 14.81 -8.15
CA GLU A 274 7.35 15.89 -7.72
C GLU A 274 7.43 16.08 -6.22
N ASN A 275 6.35 15.78 -5.52
CA ASN A 275 6.27 15.82 -4.06
C ASN A 275 6.27 14.40 -3.51
N GLY A 276 6.80 14.22 -2.31
CA GLY A 276 6.87 12.90 -1.67
C GLY A 276 5.50 12.22 -1.59
N ILE A 277 5.47 10.94 -1.91
CA ILE A 277 4.26 10.11 -1.91
C ILE A 277 4.58 8.74 -1.28
N ILE A 278 3.60 8.16 -0.61
CA ILE A 278 3.72 6.80 -0.08
C ILE A 278 2.63 5.93 -0.70
N VAL A 279 3.04 4.89 -1.41
CA VAL A 279 2.15 3.92 -2.05
C VAL A 279 2.28 2.60 -1.32
N ASN A 280 1.17 2.02 -0.92
CA ASN A 280 1.13 0.73 -0.23
C ASN A 280 0.22 -0.24 -0.95
N LEU A 281 0.75 -1.42 -1.25
CA LEU A 281 0.00 -2.54 -1.78
C LEU A 281 -0.13 -3.61 -0.69
N HIS A 282 -1.34 -3.84 -0.22
CA HIS A 282 -1.65 -4.97 0.64
C HIS A 282 -2.07 -6.14 -0.22
N ILE A 283 -1.33 -7.23 -0.12
CA ILE A 283 -1.47 -8.42 -0.94
C ILE A 283 -1.81 -9.60 -0.01
N GLN A 284 -2.96 -10.21 -0.23
CA GLN A 284 -3.41 -11.36 0.53
C GLN A 284 -3.71 -12.51 -0.44
N SER A 285 -2.96 -13.60 -0.33
CA SER A 285 -3.26 -14.82 -1.08
C SER A 285 -4.59 -15.42 -0.58
N ILE A 286 -5.42 -15.86 -1.51
CA ILE A 286 -6.67 -16.57 -1.20
C ILE A 286 -6.36 -18.08 -1.20
N ASP A 287 -6.99 -18.80 -0.28
CA ASP A 287 -6.94 -20.28 -0.32
C ASP A 287 -7.39 -20.80 -1.67
N HIS A 288 -6.66 -21.78 -2.20
CA HIS A 288 -6.88 -22.29 -3.56
C HIS A 288 -8.32 -22.82 -3.76
N ASN A 289 -8.86 -23.52 -2.78
CA ASN A 289 -10.23 -24.04 -2.84
C ASN A 289 -11.27 -22.91 -2.76
N GLU A 290 -11.00 -21.88 -1.96
CA GLU A 290 -11.85 -20.69 -1.88
C GLU A 290 -11.80 -19.87 -3.16
N ALA A 291 -10.64 -19.73 -3.78
CA ALA A 291 -10.48 -19.08 -5.07
C ALA A 291 -11.31 -19.79 -6.15
N ILE A 292 -11.14 -21.10 -6.31
CA ILE A 292 -11.92 -21.91 -7.26
C ILE A 292 -13.43 -21.77 -6.99
N LYS A 293 -13.86 -21.86 -5.73
CA LYS A 293 -15.27 -21.71 -5.34
C LYS A 293 -15.83 -20.33 -5.69
N THR A 294 -15.02 -19.30 -5.48
CA THR A 294 -15.40 -17.91 -5.77
C THR A 294 -15.57 -17.69 -7.26
N ILE A 295 -14.62 -18.17 -8.08
CA ILE A 295 -14.72 -18.05 -9.54
C ILE A 295 -15.88 -18.88 -10.10
N LYS A 296 -16.10 -20.12 -9.63
CA LYS A 296 -17.26 -20.91 -10.03
C LYS A 296 -18.59 -20.21 -9.71
N ARG A 297 -18.70 -19.53 -8.56
CA ARG A 297 -19.87 -18.74 -8.20
C ARG A 297 -20.05 -17.57 -9.16
N LYS A 298 -18.99 -16.82 -9.47
CA LYS A 298 -19.02 -15.73 -10.43
C LYS A 298 -19.42 -16.18 -11.82
N ILE A 299 -18.92 -17.33 -12.31
CA ILE A 299 -19.33 -17.91 -13.60
C ILE A 299 -20.83 -18.20 -13.57
N THR A 300 -21.35 -18.81 -12.49
CA THR A 300 -22.78 -19.09 -12.35
C THR A 300 -23.62 -17.83 -12.37
N ASP A 301 -23.17 -16.75 -11.71
CA ASP A 301 -23.87 -15.47 -11.69
C ASP A 301 -23.88 -14.83 -13.10
N LEU A 302 -22.74 -14.87 -13.80
CA LEU A 302 -22.63 -14.38 -15.19
C LEU A 302 -23.50 -15.18 -16.17
N ASP A 303 -23.53 -16.51 -16.04
CA ASP A 303 -24.41 -17.35 -16.86
C ASP A 303 -25.90 -17.07 -16.58
N ARG A 304 -26.27 -16.80 -15.31
CA ARG A 304 -27.62 -16.35 -14.95
C ARG A 304 -27.96 -15.00 -15.58
N MET A 305 -27.07 -14.02 -15.48
CA MET A 305 -27.26 -12.71 -16.11
C MET A 305 -27.41 -12.83 -17.62
N LYS A 306 -26.61 -13.69 -18.26
CA LYS A 306 -26.72 -14.00 -19.69
C LYS A 306 -28.10 -14.52 -20.05
N ILE A 307 -28.63 -15.48 -19.29
CA ILE A 307 -29.97 -16.06 -19.49
C ILE A 307 -31.06 -14.98 -19.30
N GLU A 308 -30.91 -14.08 -18.34
CA GLU A 308 -31.86 -12.98 -18.11
C GLU A 308 -31.88 -11.99 -19.26
N GLU A 309 -30.71 -11.61 -19.79
CA GLU A 309 -30.63 -10.72 -20.97
C GLU A 309 -31.19 -11.40 -22.23
N GLN A 310 -30.92 -12.69 -22.45
CA GLN A 310 -31.54 -13.45 -23.54
C GLN A 310 -33.06 -13.48 -23.45
N LYS A 311 -33.63 -13.68 -22.25
CA LYS A 311 -35.08 -13.62 -22.03
C LYS A 311 -35.66 -12.22 -22.31
N LYS A 312 -34.92 -11.15 -21.95
CA LYS A 312 -35.32 -9.79 -22.25
C LYS A 312 -35.32 -9.52 -23.78
N ALA A 313 -34.26 -9.98 -24.48
CA ALA A 313 -34.15 -9.84 -25.93
C ALA A 313 -35.36 -10.49 -26.65
N ILE A 314 -35.69 -11.74 -26.30
CA ILE A 314 -36.85 -12.46 -26.85
C ILE A 314 -38.14 -11.71 -26.58
N ARG A 315 -38.37 -11.19 -25.36
CA ARG A 315 -39.59 -10.43 -25.03
C ARG A 315 -39.69 -9.12 -25.82
N SER A 316 -38.57 -8.55 -26.23
CA SER A 316 -38.46 -7.33 -27.01
C SER A 316 -38.44 -7.57 -28.52
N GLY A 317 -38.56 -8.83 -28.98
CA GLY A 317 -38.54 -9.20 -30.39
C GLY A 317 -37.18 -9.18 -31.06
N TYR A 318 -36.09 -9.20 -30.26
CA TYR A 318 -34.69 -9.28 -30.74
C TYR A 318 -34.19 -10.72 -30.75
N ASP A 319 -33.12 -10.97 -31.52
CA ASP A 319 -32.47 -12.27 -31.58
C ASP A 319 -31.83 -12.67 -30.27
N MET A 320 -31.88 -13.96 -29.91
CA MET A 320 -31.25 -14.54 -28.69
C MET A 320 -29.74 -14.37 -28.64
N ASP A 321 -29.09 -14.16 -29.78
CA ASP A 321 -27.63 -14.05 -29.86
C ASP A 321 -27.13 -12.62 -29.57
N ILE A 322 -28.05 -11.66 -29.37
CA ILE A 322 -27.71 -10.28 -28.96
C ILE A 322 -27.46 -10.28 -27.43
N ILE A 323 -26.27 -10.64 -27.05
CA ILE A 323 -25.79 -10.56 -25.67
C ILE A 323 -24.90 -9.32 -25.55
N PRO A 324 -25.00 -8.53 -24.45
CA PRO A 324 -24.04 -7.47 -24.20
C PRO A 324 -22.61 -8.04 -24.28
N SER A 325 -21.75 -7.39 -25.08
CA SER A 325 -20.37 -7.81 -25.35
C SER A 325 -19.59 -8.08 -24.07
N ASP A 326 -19.84 -7.25 -23.05
CA ASP A 326 -19.18 -7.32 -21.74
C ASP A 326 -19.47 -8.63 -21.01
N LEU A 327 -20.72 -9.12 -21.04
CA LEU A 327 -21.10 -10.39 -20.42
C LEU A 327 -20.45 -11.59 -21.11
N ALA A 328 -20.31 -11.53 -22.45
CA ALA A 328 -19.64 -12.59 -23.20
C ALA A 328 -18.13 -12.63 -22.87
N THR A 329 -17.48 -11.46 -22.84
CA THR A 329 -16.07 -11.29 -22.53
C THR A 329 -15.76 -11.75 -21.10
N TYR A 330 -16.45 -11.21 -20.09
CA TYR A 330 -16.25 -11.57 -18.68
C TYR A 330 -16.52 -13.05 -18.41
N GLY A 331 -17.54 -13.65 -19.08
CA GLY A 331 -17.79 -15.07 -18.97
C GLY A 331 -16.66 -15.96 -19.53
N GLY A 332 -16.05 -15.52 -20.63
CA GLY A 332 -14.88 -16.18 -21.22
C GLY A 332 -13.64 -16.07 -20.31
N GLU A 333 -13.34 -14.87 -19.85
CA GLU A 333 -12.21 -14.58 -18.94
C GLU A 333 -12.32 -15.35 -17.63
N ALA A 334 -13.51 -15.38 -17.00
CA ALA A 334 -13.72 -16.14 -15.77
C ALA A 334 -13.50 -17.65 -15.95
N LYS A 335 -13.87 -18.22 -17.13
CA LYS A 335 -13.61 -19.62 -17.46
C LYS A 335 -12.13 -19.90 -17.71
N ASN A 336 -11.42 -18.98 -18.35
CA ASN A 336 -9.97 -19.08 -18.55
C ASN A 336 -9.24 -19.00 -17.20
N LEU A 337 -9.58 -18.04 -16.35
CA LEU A 337 -9.03 -17.91 -15.00
C LEU A 337 -9.26 -19.18 -14.16
N LEU A 338 -10.46 -19.81 -14.25
CA LEU A 338 -10.73 -21.08 -13.57
C LEU A 338 -9.81 -22.18 -14.06
N ARG A 339 -9.56 -22.25 -15.37
CA ARG A 339 -8.67 -23.24 -15.98
C ARG A 339 -7.23 -23.04 -15.50
N ASP A 340 -6.75 -21.80 -15.49
CA ASP A 340 -5.40 -21.46 -15.07
C ASP A 340 -5.17 -21.76 -13.59
N LEU A 341 -6.12 -21.43 -12.73
CA LEU A 341 -6.11 -21.84 -11.31
C LEU A 341 -6.06 -23.37 -11.14
N GLN A 342 -6.77 -24.14 -11.96
CA GLN A 342 -6.82 -25.60 -11.83
C GLN A 342 -5.62 -26.32 -12.45
N SER A 343 -4.97 -25.75 -13.50
CA SER A 343 -3.95 -26.43 -14.28
C SER A 343 -2.53 -25.94 -14.02
N ARG A 344 -2.34 -24.70 -13.57
CA ARG A 344 -1.01 -24.06 -13.50
C ARG A 344 -0.51 -23.77 -12.09
N ASN A 345 -1.19 -24.24 -11.06
CA ASN A 345 -0.86 -23.90 -9.65
C ASN A 345 -0.73 -22.40 -9.38
N GLU A 346 -1.42 -21.58 -10.17
CA GLU A 346 -1.48 -20.15 -9.97
C GLU A 346 -2.28 -19.80 -8.73
N ARG A 347 -1.99 -18.66 -8.12
CA ARG A 347 -2.70 -18.17 -6.94
C ARG A 347 -3.50 -16.94 -7.27
N MET A 348 -4.65 -16.81 -6.61
CA MET A 348 -5.47 -15.60 -6.64
C MET A 348 -5.15 -14.74 -5.42
N PHE A 349 -5.01 -13.44 -5.64
CA PHE A 349 -4.70 -12.49 -4.60
C PHE A 349 -5.81 -11.44 -4.48
N LEU A 350 -6.07 -11.03 -3.23
CA LEU A 350 -6.78 -9.79 -2.95
C LEU A 350 -5.76 -8.68 -2.86
N LEU A 351 -5.97 -7.62 -3.63
CA LEU A 351 -5.10 -6.46 -3.65
C LEU A 351 -5.85 -5.22 -3.16
N THR A 352 -5.23 -4.49 -2.22
CA THR A 352 -5.68 -3.16 -1.82
C THR A 352 -4.51 -2.20 -1.98
N LEU A 353 -4.66 -1.19 -2.83
CA LEU A 353 -3.66 -0.17 -3.04
C LEU A 353 -4.10 1.14 -2.37
N LEU A 354 -3.25 1.64 -1.48
CA LEU A 354 -3.43 2.91 -0.78
C LEU A 354 -2.36 3.89 -1.21
N VAL A 355 -2.76 5.14 -1.37
CA VAL A 355 -1.87 6.27 -1.67
C VAL A 355 -2.01 7.30 -0.55
N LEU A 356 -0.89 7.62 0.10
CA LEU A 356 -0.80 8.64 1.13
C LEU A 356 -0.06 9.85 0.60
N ASN A 357 -0.73 11.00 0.60
CA ASN A 357 -0.17 12.31 0.29
C ASN A 357 -0.06 13.14 1.57
N LEU A 358 1.07 13.88 1.72
CA LEU A 358 1.35 14.78 2.84
C LEU A 358 1.82 16.12 2.30
N ALA A 359 1.29 17.24 2.83
CA ALA A 359 1.68 18.58 2.41
C ALA A 359 1.63 19.60 3.57
N ASP A 360 2.30 20.74 3.41
CA ASP A 360 2.35 21.81 4.41
C ASP A 360 1.05 22.59 4.53
N THR A 361 0.29 22.68 3.44
CA THR A 361 -0.97 23.40 3.39
C THR A 361 -2.06 22.57 2.74
N LYS A 362 -3.31 22.86 3.08
CA LYS A 362 -4.48 22.17 2.49
C LYS A 362 -4.53 22.33 0.98
N GLN A 363 -4.22 23.53 0.47
CA GLN A 363 -4.23 23.80 -0.98
C GLN A 363 -3.17 22.96 -1.71
N LYS A 364 -1.96 22.86 -1.15
CA LYS A 364 -0.89 22.01 -1.70
C LYS A 364 -1.30 20.55 -1.68
N LEU A 365 -1.89 20.10 -0.56
CA LEU A 365 -2.42 18.73 -0.43
C LEU A 365 -3.48 18.41 -1.48
N ASP A 366 -4.43 19.32 -1.72
CA ASP A 366 -5.47 19.11 -2.74
C ASP A 366 -4.86 19.02 -4.15
N ASN A 367 -3.83 19.83 -4.46
CA ASN A 367 -3.10 19.75 -5.73
C ASN A 367 -2.35 18.40 -5.87
N GLU A 368 -1.72 17.91 -4.81
CA GLU A 368 -1.01 16.61 -4.82
C GLU A 368 -1.97 15.43 -5.00
N VAL A 369 -3.11 15.46 -4.30
CA VAL A 369 -4.15 14.44 -4.46
C VAL A 369 -4.75 14.47 -5.87
N PHE A 370 -4.93 15.67 -6.45
CA PHE A 370 -5.37 15.81 -7.84
C PHE A 370 -4.34 15.26 -8.83
N GLY A 371 -3.05 15.55 -8.62
CA GLY A 371 -1.95 14.99 -9.42
C GLY A 371 -1.90 13.45 -9.34
N ALA A 372 -2.03 12.89 -8.14
CA ALA A 372 -2.09 11.44 -7.95
C ALA A 372 -3.33 10.82 -8.64
N ALA A 373 -4.48 11.49 -8.58
CA ALA A 373 -5.70 11.05 -9.29
C ALA A 373 -5.52 11.09 -10.81
N ALA A 374 -4.82 12.08 -11.35
CA ALA A 374 -4.51 12.16 -12.78
C ALA A 374 -3.60 11.02 -13.25
N ILE A 375 -2.60 10.64 -12.42
CA ILE A 375 -1.77 9.45 -12.68
C ILE A 375 -2.65 8.19 -12.73
N ALA A 376 -3.53 7.99 -11.74
CA ALA A 376 -4.43 6.84 -11.73
C ALA A 376 -5.33 6.79 -12.98
N GLN A 377 -5.90 7.94 -13.37
CA GLN A 377 -6.77 8.06 -14.53
C GLN A 377 -6.07 7.71 -15.85
N LYS A 378 -4.78 8.04 -15.99
CA LYS A 378 -3.94 7.66 -17.15
C LYS A 378 -3.94 6.13 -17.39
N TYR A 379 -4.10 5.35 -16.32
CA TYR A 379 -4.13 3.88 -16.34
C TYR A 379 -5.54 3.30 -16.18
N ASN A 380 -6.59 4.06 -16.48
CA ASN A 380 -7.99 3.66 -16.30
C ASN A 380 -8.30 3.17 -14.88
N CYS A 381 -7.72 3.83 -13.89
CA CYS A 381 -8.00 3.60 -12.47
C CYS A 381 -8.63 4.84 -11.84
N ILE A 382 -9.34 4.64 -10.75
CA ILE A 382 -9.98 5.73 -10.00
C ILE A 382 -9.34 5.80 -8.62
N LEU A 383 -8.80 6.97 -8.27
CA LEU A 383 -8.28 7.22 -6.93
C LEU A 383 -9.35 7.92 -6.09
N THR A 384 -9.83 7.25 -5.04
CA THR A 384 -10.90 7.75 -4.18
C THR A 384 -10.39 7.96 -2.75
N ARG A 385 -10.69 9.13 -2.16
CA ARG A 385 -10.33 9.41 -0.76
C ARG A 385 -11.06 8.47 0.19
N LEU A 386 -10.37 8.06 1.26
CA LEU A 386 -10.97 7.27 2.35
C LEU A 386 -11.75 8.18 3.30
N ASP A 387 -12.90 8.70 2.85
CA ASP A 387 -13.74 9.57 3.66
C ASP A 387 -14.17 8.87 4.96
N TYR A 388 -14.03 9.58 6.10
CA TYR A 388 -14.30 9.10 7.48
C TYR A 388 -13.45 7.92 7.96
N ARG A 389 -12.41 7.52 7.20
CA ARG A 389 -11.49 6.42 7.53
C ARG A 389 -10.02 6.82 7.40
N GLN A 390 -9.72 8.11 7.52
CA GLN A 390 -8.37 8.65 7.34
C GLN A 390 -7.37 8.10 8.37
N GLU A 391 -7.79 7.90 9.63
CA GLU A 391 -6.97 7.27 10.66
C GLU A 391 -6.59 5.84 10.28
N GLN A 392 -7.59 5.02 9.94
CA GLN A 392 -7.36 3.64 9.53
C GLN A 392 -6.51 3.59 8.25
N GLY A 393 -6.75 4.51 7.31
CA GLY A 393 -5.96 4.66 6.10
C GLY A 393 -4.49 4.94 6.41
N LEU A 394 -4.20 5.96 7.22
CA LEU A 394 -2.84 6.30 7.65
C LEU A 394 -2.15 5.11 8.32
N MET A 395 -2.82 4.47 9.29
CA MET A 395 -2.26 3.35 10.05
C MET A 395 -2.08 2.06 9.20
N SER A 396 -2.71 1.99 8.03
CA SER A 396 -2.48 0.93 7.05
C SER A 396 -1.45 1.33 5.98
N SER A 397 -1.11 2.62 5.89
CA SER A 397 -0.10 3.13 4.96
C SER A 397 1.32 3.12 5.52
N ILE A 398 1.52 2.66 6.75
CA ILE A 398 2.85 2.49 7.36
C ILE A 398 3.31 1.03 7.24
N PRO A 399 4.62 0.74 7.04
CA PRO A 399 5.15 -0.60 6.77
C PRO A 399 5.18 -1.51 8.02
N LEU A 400 4.03 -1.74 8.61
CA LEU A 400 3.84 -2.61 9.77
C LEU A 400 3.17 -3.95 9.42
N GLY A 401 2.58 -4.07 8.23
CA GLY A 401 1.81 -5.25 7.83
C GLY A 401 0.38 -5.27 8.41
N LYS A 402 -0.15 -4.09 8.77
CA LYS A 402 -1.55 -3.96 9.19
C LYS A 402 -2.41 -3.65 7.97
N THR A 403 -3.30 -4.55 7.62
CA THR A 403 -4.25 -4.34 6.53
C THR A 403 -5.51 -3.64 7.03
N LEU A 404 -5.98 -2.67 6.26
CA LEU A 404 -7.30 -2.08 6.44
C LEU A 404 -8.35 -3.17 6.13
N SER A 405 -9.21 -3.51 7.07
CA SER A 405 -10.40 -4.29 6.74
C SER A 405 -11.40 -3.36 6.05
N ILE A 406 -11.28 -3.22 4.75
CA ILE A 406 -12.32 -2.65 3.91
C ILE A 406 -13.33 -3.80 3.73
N SER A 407 -14.28 -3.93 4.66
CA SER A 407 -15.47 -4.69 4.34
C SER A 407 -16.12 -3.95 3.17
N SER A 408 -16.10 -4.59 2.00
CA SER A 408 -16.76 -4.11 0.80
C SER A 408 -18.24 -3.91 1.10
N ALA A 409 -18.61 -2.67 1.45
CA ALA A 409 -19.94 -2.17 1.22
C ALA A 409 -19.87 -1.49 -0.15
N ALA A 410 -19.95 -2.30 -1.21
CA ALA A 410 -20.32 -1.86 -2.54
C ALA A 410 -21.81 -2.16 -2.73
#